data_4c1139d9e7cc998ff9fb697f17771250
#
_entry.id   4c1139d9e7cc998ff9fb697f17771250
#
_cell.length_a   1.000
_cell.length_b   1.000
_cell.length_c   1.000
_cell.angle_alpha   90.00
_cell.angle_beta   90.00
_cell.angle_gamma   90.00
#
_symmetry.space_group_name_H-M   'P 1'
#
loop_
_entity.id
_entity.type
_entity.pdbx_description
1 polymer ?
#
loop_
_entity_poly.entity_id
_entity_poly.type
_entity_poly.pdbx_seq_one_letter_code
_entity_poly.pdbx_strand_id
1 'polypeptide(L)'
;AYTTLYKVLVSLIKISAPFVPFMTDEIYQNLVVGLDEKAPESVHLCLWPEVDEKAIDKKLENEMDLAYSLVKLGRSARNSANIKNRQPLSKMLISVDTLPEYYGNIVKEELNVKEVDLGANMNEYVHFEIKPNLPVLGKEYGKLIPKIREAISKLNQMDLANKVKNGGVEYIEIDGTQIELTLENLLVTMQGKEGFAFAGEGEIGVVLDTTITPELKEEGYVREILSKVQNMRKDKGFEVLDKINLYVSENEMLEELVKKFESEIKKETLTENIVFNTQRDTYTEVSINGEKLMLDVEVVK
;
A
#
# COMPACT_ATOMS: atom_id res chain seq x y z
N ALA A 1 -18.46 10.98 -10.13
CA ALA A 1 -18.07 9.66 -9.61
C ALA A 1 -19.12 8.59 -9.97
N TYR A 2 -20.37 8.66 -9.50
CA TYR A 2 -21.39 7.61 -9.72
C TYR A 2 -21.67 7.32 -11.20
N THR A 3 -21.80 8.34 -12.05
CA THR A 3 -22.02 8.16 -13.49
C THR A 3 -20.86 7.41 -14.16
N THR A 4 -19.62 7.72 -13.78
CA THR A 4 -18.44 7.05 -14.32
C THR A 4 -18.41 5.58 -13.87
N LEU A 5 -18.65 5.34 -12.58
CA LEU A 5 -18.72 3.99 -12.02
C LEU A 5 -19.79 3.15 -12.72
N TYR A 6 -21.00 3.70 -12.91
CA TYR A 6 -22.08 3.05 -13.64
C TYR A 6 -21.67 2.66 -15.06
N LYS A 7 -21.10 3.60 -15.84
CA LYS A 7 -20.64 3.33 -17.21
C LYS A 7 -19.59 2.23 -17.26
N VAL A 8 -18.61 2.29 -16.34
CA VAL A 8 -17.53 1.28 -16.26
C VAL A 8 -18.12 -0.10 -15.92
N LEU A 9 -18.99 -0.18 -14.90
CA LEU A 9 -19.61 -1.43 -14.48
C LEU A 9 -20.47 -2.04 -15.60
N VAL A 10 -21.33 -1.24 -16.25
CA VAL A 10 -22.18 -1.72 -17.36
C VAL A 10 -21.34 -2.19 -18.53
N SER A 11 -20.26 -1.51 -18.88
CA SER A 11 -19.34 -1.95 -19.93
C SER A 11 -18.62 -3.25 -19.53
N LEU A 12 -18.14 -3.33 -18.32
CA LEU A 12 -17.44 -4.50 -17.79
C LEU A 12 -18.32 -5.76 -17.80
N ILE A 13 -19.59 -5.66 -17.34
CA ILE A 13 -20.50 -6.82 -17.33
C ILE A 13 -20.85 -7.28 -18.74
N LYS A 14 -21.01 -6.36 -19.71
CA LYS A 14 -21.21 -6.73 -21.12
C LYS A 14 -20.02 -7.49 -21.71
N ILE A 15 -18.80 -7.04 -21.43
CA ILE A 15 -17.56 -7.69 -21.87
C ILE A 15 -17.37 -9.05 -21.20
N SER A 16 -17.73 -9.16 -19.92
CA SER A 16 -17.55 -10.38 -19.14
C SER A 16 -18.66 -11.41 -19.32
N ALA A 17 -19.80 -11.04 -19.92
CA ALA A 17 -20.97 -11.92 -20.07
C ALA A 17 -20.66 -13.29 -20.74
N PRO A 18 -19.80 -13.40 -21.75
CA PRO A 18 -19.46 -14.69 -22.32
C PRO A 18 -18.70 -15.64 -21.38
N PHE A 19 -18.03 -15.11 -20.36
CA PHE A 19 -17.18 -15.86 -19.41
C PHE A 19 -17.93 -16.20 -18.11
N VAL A 20 -18.75 -15.28 -17.61
CA VAL A 20 -19.50 -15.43 -16.33
C VAL A 20 -20.97 -15.06 -16.53
N PRO A 21 -21.72 -15.83 -17.33
CA PRO A 21 -23.02 -15.44 -17.86
C PRO A 21 -24.06 -15.13 -16.77
N PHE A 22 -24.15 -15.94 -15.73
CA PHE A 22 -25.21 -15.81 -14.72
C PHE A 22 -24.98 -14.60 -13.81
N MET A 23 -23.73 -14.40 -13.37
CA MET A 23 -23.38 -13.28 -12.49
C MET A 23 -23.53 -11.94 -13.20
N THR A 24 -23.11 -11.86 -14.46
CA THR A 24 -23.21 -10.62 -15.25
C THR A 24 -24.66 -10.27 -15.56
N ASP A 25 -25.51 -11.26 -15.82
CA ASP A 25 -26.93 -10.99 -16.03
C ASP A 25 -27.62 -10.54 -14.74
N GLU A 26 -27.34 -11.18 -13.60
CA GLU A 26 -27.87 -10.74 -12.31
C GLU A 26 -27.49 -9.28 -11.98
N ILE A 27 -26.22 -8.92 -12.21
CA ILE A 27 -25.77 -7.52 -12.03
C ILE A 27 -26.49 -6.59 -13.02
N TYR A 28 -26.68 -7.02 -14.26
CA TYR A 28 -27.37 -6.25 -15.30
C TYR A 28 -28.84 -6.01 -14.93
N GLN A 29 -29.54 -7.02 -14.42
CA GLN A 29 -30.93 -6.90 -13.95
C GLN A 29 -31.02 -5.81 -12.87
N ASN A 30 -30.11 -5.82 -11.90
CA ASN A 30 -30.12 -4.86 -10.79
C ASN A 30 -29.70 -3.44 -11.21
N LEU A 31 -28.71 -3.31 -12.09
CA LEU A 31 -28.14 -2.00 -12.44
C LEU A 31 -28.87 -1.33 -13.61
N VAL A 32 -29.43 -2.07 -14.55
CA VAL A 32 -29.93 -1.54 -15.80
C VAL A 32 -31.44 -1.78 -15.96
N VAL A 33 -31.89 -3.04 -15.98
CA VAL A 33 -33.29 -3.36 -16.23
C VAL A 33 -34.22 -2.77 -15.19
N GLY A 34 -33.82 -2.79 -13.91
CA GLY A 34 -34.58 -2.18 -12.81
C GLY A 34 -34.74 -0.66 -12.89
N LEU A 35 -33.94 0.02 -13.74
CA LEU A 35 -33.93 1.49 -13.88
C LEU A 35 -34.40 1.97 -15.25
N ASP A 36 -34.30 1.16 -16.30
CA ASP A 36 -34.66 1.50 -17.69
C ASP A 36 -35.48 0.38 -18.33
N GLU A 37 -36.79 0.56 -18.36
CA GLU A 37 -37.75 -0.37 -18.99
C GLU A 37 -37.53 -0.60 -20.50
N LYS A 38 -36.74 0.25 -21.17
CA LYS A 38 -36.40 0.13 -22.59
C LYS A 38 -35.10 -0.65 -22.82
N ALA A 39 -34.36 -0.95 -21.77
CA ALA A 39 -33.15 -1.73 -21.90
C ALA A 39 -33.47 -3.18 -22.35
N PRO A 40 -32.55 -3.87 -23.05
CA PRO A 40 -32.67 -5.29 -23.31
C PRO A 40 -32.92 -6.07 -22.00
N GLU A 41 -33.78 -7.07 -22.03
CA GLU A 41 -34.15 -7.87 -20.85
C GLU A 41 -33.02 -8.70 -20.25
N SER A 42 -31.90 -8.85 -20.95
CA SER A 42 -30.72 -9.57 -20.50
C SER A 42 -29.45 -8.95 -21.06
N VAL A 43 -28.34 -9.02 -20.31
CA VAL A 43 -27.01 -8.60 -20.77
C VAL A 43 -26.59 -9.32 -22.07
N HIS A 44 -27.06 -10.56 -22.26
CA HIS A 44 -26.75 -11.38 -23.44
C HIS A 44 -27.44 -10.90 -24.73
N LEU A 45 -28.41 -10.03 -24.63
CA LEU A 45 -29.07 -9.37 -25.75
C LEU A 45 -28.46 -7.99 -26.09
N CYS A 46 -27.50 -7.54 -25.28
CA CYS A 46 -26.81 -6.28 -25.50
C CYS A 46 -25.78 -6.41 -26.61
N LEU A 47 -25.57 -5.29 -27.33
CA LEU A 47 -24.43 -5.15 -28.23
C LEU A 47 -23.12 -5.03 -27.44
N TRP A 48 -22.02 -5.45 -28.05
CA TRP A 48 -20.68 -5.23 -27.51
C TRP A 48 -20.41 -3.73 -27.33
N PRO A 49 -19.78 -3.31 -26.22
CA PRO A 49 -19.47 -1.90 -26.01
C PRO A 49 -18.56 -1.35 -27.10
N GLU A 50 -18.90 -0.18 -27.61
CA GLU A 50 -18.05 0.54 -28.55
C GLU A 50 -17.04 1.42 -27.81
N VAL A 51 -15.87 1.61 -28.41
CA VAL A 51 -14.82 2.48 -27.87
C VAL A 51 -15.17 3.93 -28.18
N ASP A 52 -15.24 4.78 -27.18
CA ASP A 52 -15.31 6.23 -27.33
C ASP A 52 -13.89 6.81 -27.37
N GLU A 53 -13.31 6.90 -28.57
CA GLU A 53 -11.95 7.43 -28.74
C GLU A 53 -11.79 8.88 -28.24
N LYS A 54 -12.89 9.65 -28.21
CA LYS A 54 -12.85 11.04 -27.71
C LYS A 54 -12.75 11.14 -26.20
N ALA A 55 -13.10 10.06 -25.51
CA ALA A 55 -12.99 9.98 -24.05
C ALA A 55 -11.60 9.54 -23.59
N ILE A 56 -10.72 9.10 -24.52
CA ILE A 56 -9.35 8.65 -24.22
C ILE A 56 -8.46 9.89 -24.04
N ASP A 57 -7.99 10.11 -22.84
CA ASP A 57 -6.99 11.14 -22.48
C ASP A 57 -5.68 10.46 -22.08
N LYS A 58 -4.74 10.35 -23.03
CA LYS A 58 -3.44 9.70 -22.82
C LYS A 58 -2.58 10.38 -21.76
N LYS A 59 -2.73 11.70 -21.58
CA LYS A 59 -2.00 12.42 -20.53
C LYS A 59 -2.51 12.01 -19.16
N LEU A 60 -3.83 12.00 -18.99
CA LEU A 60 -4.48 11.59 -17.74
C LEU A 60 -4.17 10.12 -17.40
N GLU A 61 -4.21 9.23 -18.42
CA GLU A 61 -3.85 7.82 -18.24
C GLU A 61 -2.41 7.69 -17.72
N ASN A 62 -1.43 8.34 -18.37
CA ASN A 62 -0.03 8.28 -17.98
C ASN A 62 0.23 8.84 -16.57
N GLU A 63 -0.44 9.95 -16.23
CA GLU A 63 -0.34 10.55 -14.88
C GLU A 63 -0.94 9.61 -13.81
N MET A 64 -2.05 8.95 -14.12
CA MET A 64 -2.66 7.98 -13.21
C MET A 64 -1.84 6.69 -13.08
N ASP A 65 -1.25 6.20 -14.17
CA ASP A 65 -0.36 5.04 -14.16
C ASP A 65 0.89 5.31 -13.30
N LEU A 66 1.42 6.54 -13.39
CA LEU A 66 2.50 6.97 -12.51
C LEU A 66 2.07 6.96 -11.04
N ALA A 67 0.94 7.57 -10.72
CA ALA A 67 0.41 7.59 -9.35
C ALA A 67 0.17 6.17 -8.82
N TYR A 68 -0.39 5.29 -9.64
CA TYR A 68 -0.58 3.87 -9.30
C TYR A 68 0.75 3.15 -9.03
N SER A 69 1.76 3.38 -9.87
CA SER A 69 3.11 2.82 -9.70
C SER A 69 3.75 3.31 -8.39
N LEU A 70 3.62 4.59 -8.08
CA LEU A 70 4.11 5.17 -6.82
C LEU A 70 3.42 4.55 -5.60
N VAL A 71 2.10 4.35 -5.64
CA VAL A 71 1.35 3.69 -4.56
C VAL A 71 1.79 2.23 -4.41
N LYS A 72 1.94 1.49 -5.51
CA LYS A 72 2.44 0.11 -5.52
C LYS A 72 3.83 0.01 -4.87
N LEU A 73 4.76 0.87 -5.27
CA LEU A 73 6.11 0.93 -4.72
C LEU A 73 6.11 1.35 -3.26
N GLY A 74 5.32 2.37 -2.90
CA GLY A 74 5.19 2.79 -1.50
C GLY A 74 4.66 1.69 -0.58
N ARG A 75 3.68 0.90 -1.03
CA ARG A 75 3.21 -0.30 -0.30
C ARG A 75 4.31 -1.37 -0.20
N SER A 76 5.10 -1.57 -1.25
CA SER A 76 6.25 -2.49 -1.23
C SER A 76 7.31 -2.03 -0.22
N ALA A 77 7.64 -0.74 -0.18
CA ALA A 77 8.56 -0.17 0.80
C ALA A 77 8.04 -0.30 2.24
N ARG A 78 6.73 -0.08 2.49
CA ARG A 78 6.11 -0.33 3.80
C ARG A 78 6.23 -1.79 4.23
N ASN A 79 5.96 -2.71 3.32
CA ASN A 79 6.04 -4.14 3.59
C ASN A 79 7.47 -4.58 3.91
N SER A 80 8.48 -4.07 3.20
CA SER A 80 9.88 -4.37 3.46
C SER A 80 10.34 -3.88 4.85
N ALA A 81 9.79 -2.76 5.32
CA ALA A 81 10.02 -2.21 6.65
C ALA A 81 9.08 -2.79 7.72
N ASN A 82 8.17 -3.68 7.35
CA ASN A 82 7.16 -4.26 8.25
C ASN A 82 6.28 -3.18 8.95
N ILE A 83 5.95 -2.09 8.24
CA ILE A 83 5.14 -0.99 8.73
C ILE A 83 3.72 -1.12 8.17
N LYS A 84 2.73 -1.20 9.06
CA LYS A 84 1.30 -1.26 8.66
C LYS A 84 0.89 0.00 7.90
N ASN A 85 -0.01 -0.13 6.91
CA ASN A 85 -0.49 1.03 6.15
C ASN A 85 -1.25 2.05 7.02
N ARG A 86 -1.85 1.63 8.13
CA ARG A 86 -2.53 2.53 9.08
C ARG A 86 -1.58 3.35 9.94
N GLN A 87 -0.30 2.98 10.03
CA GLN A 87 0.70 3.79 10.69
C GLN A 87 1.07 4.97 9.78
N PRO A 88 0.75 6.22 10.14
CA PRO A 88 1.18 7.36 9.36
C PRO A 88 2.69 7.49 9.36
N LEU A 89 3.25 7.95 8.25
CA LEU A 89 4.66 8.31 8.11
C LEU A 89 4.79 9.79 7.79
N SER A 90 5.92 10.39 8.17
CA SER A 90 6.17 11.81 7.95
C SER A 90 6.30 12.13 6.47
N LYS A 91 7.11 11.34 5.74
CA LYS A 91 7.56 11.73 4.42
C LYS A 91 7.77 10.53 3.49
N MET A 92 7.47 10.78 2.22
CA MET A 92 7.84 9.95 1.08
C MET A 92 8.65 10.79 0.10
N LEU A 93 9.76 10.25 -0.36
CA LEU A 93 10.61 10.87 -1.38
C LEU A 93 10.49 10.02 -2.66
N ILE A 94 10.37 10.68 -3.81
CA ILE A 94 10.26 10.01 -5.11
C ILE A 94 11.28 10.56 -6.10
N SER A 95 11.76 9.69 -6.99
CA SER A 95 12.78 10.07 -8.00
C SER A 95 12.20 10.92 -9.14
N VAL A 96 10.89 11.00 -9.25
CA VAL A 96 10.20 11.71 -10.33
C VAL A 96 10.18 13.20 -10.04
N ASP A 97 10.55 14.02 -11.02
CA ASP A 97 10.67 15.48 -10.88
C ASP A 97 9.30 16.20 -10.87
N THR A 98 8.28 15.60 -11.47
CA THR A 98 6.97 16.24 -11.61
C THR A 98 5.84 15.26 -11.35
N LEU A 99 4.90 15.67 -10.51
CA LEU A 99 3.64 14.99 -10.25
C LEU A 99 2.57 16.05 -9.99
N PRO A 100 1.47 16.12 -10.73
CA PRO A 100 0.41 17.08 -10.45
C PRO A 100 -0.12 16.90 -9.02
N GLU A 101 -0.44 18.02 -8.36
CA GLU A 101 -0.87 18.05 -6.95
C GLU A 101 -2.02 17.09 -6.65
N TYR A 102 -2.99 16.99 -7.57
CA TYR A 102 -4.12 16.07 -7.44
C TYR A 102 -3.66 14.62 -7.23
N TYR A 103 -2.71 14.14 -8.04
CA TYR A 103 -2.17 12.79 -7.90
C TYR A 103 -1.25 12.65 -6.68
N GLY A 104 -0.52 13.70 -6.34
CA GLY A 104 0.26 13.76 -5.10
C GLY A 104 -0.61 13.55 -3.86
N ASN A 105 -1.81 14.14 -3.84
CA ASN A 105 -2.76 13.95 -2.75
C ASN A 105 -3.31 12.51 -2.70
N ILE A 106 -3.63 11.90 -3.86
CA ILE A 106 -4.00 10.47 -3.92
C ILE A 106 -2.90 9.60 -3.31
N VAL A 107 -1.63 9.83 -3.70
CA VAL A 107 -0.49 9.07 -3.18
C VAL A 107 -0.35 9.24 -1.67
N LYS A 108 -0.52 10.47 -1.14
CA LYS A 108 -0.49 10.76 0.30
C LYS A 108 -1.56 9.99 1.06
N GLU A 109 -2.79 10.03 0.57
CA GLU A 109 -3.93 9.37 1.21
C GLU A 109 -3.79 7.84 1.16
N GLU A 110 -3.48 7.26 0.00
CA GLU A 110 -3.35 5.82 -0.19
C GLU A 110 -2.20 5.20 0.62
N LEU A 111 -1.11 5.95 0.78
CA LEU A 111 0.06 5.51 1.54
C LEU A 111 0.10 6.04 2.97
N ASN A 112 -0.85 6.85 3.38
CA ASN A 112 -0.88 7.46 4.70
C ASN A 112 0.45 8.14 5.05
N VAL A 113 0.90 9.04 4.17
CA VAL A 113 2.10 9.87 4.37
C VAL A 113 1.70 11.35 4.41
N LYS A 114 2.38 12.15 5.24
CA LYS A 114 2.06 13.58 5.40
C LYS A 114 2.56 14.40 4.23
N GLU A 115 3.75 14.10 3.74
CA GLU A 115 4.43 14.84 2.68
C GLU A 115 4.98 13.92 1.59
N VAL A 116 5.01 14.43 0.35
CA VAL A 116 5.66 13.77 -0.79
C VAL A 116 6.61 14.78 -1.42
N ASP A 117 7.91 14.46 -1.40
CA ASP A 117 8.96 15.25 -2.03
C ASP A 117 9.34 14.65 -3.38
N LEU A 118 9.39 15.52 -4.40
CA LEU A 118 9.71 15.17 -5.78
C LEU A 118 11.21 15.36 -6.08
N GLY A 119 11.70 14.68 -7.10
CA GLY A 119 13.06 14.86 -7.62
C GLY A 119 14.17 14.45 -6.65
N ALA A 120 13.88 13.56 -5.71
CA ALA A 120 14.86 13.14 -4.72
C ALA A 120 15.98 12.29 -5.32
N ASN A 121 17.23 12.59 -4.93
CA ASN A 121 18.37 11.74 -5.26
C ASN A 121 18.35 10.46 -4.43
N MET A 122 17.89 9.37 -5.00
CA MET A 122 17.75 8.09 -4.30
C MET A 122 19.05 7.59 -3.66
N ASN A 123 20.22 7.88 -4.25
CA ASN A 123 21.52 7.45 -3.74
C ASN A 123 21.85 7.97 -2.32
N GLU A 124 21.21 9.05 -1.90
CA GLU A 124 21.39 9.60 -0.55
C GLU A 124 20.73 8.73 0.52
N TYR A 125 19.65 8.01 0.15
CA TYR A 125 18.77 7.26 1.06
C TYR A 125 18.93 5.76 0.95
N VAL A 126 19.66 5.26 -0.07
CA VAL A 126 19.84 3.83 -0.30
C VAL A 126 21.28 3.38 -0.20
N HIS A 127 21.48 2.11 0.01
CA HIS A 127 22.74 1.40 -0.20
C HIS A 127 22.50 0.18 -1.09
N PHE A 128 23.54 -0.24 -1.78
CA PHE A 128 23.49 -1.50 -2.52
C PHE A 128 23.88 -2.65 -1.60
N GLU A 129 23.11 -3.74 -1.67
CA GLU A 129 23.49 -5.03 -1.11
C GLU A 129 23.73 -5.98 -2.27
N ILE A 130 24.97 -6.48 -2.37
CA ILE A 130 25.38 -7.39 -3.45
C ILE A 130 25.70 -8.75 -2.87
N LYS A 131 25.01 -9.77 -3.38
CA LYS A 131 25.20 -11.16 -2.98
C LYS A 131 25.56 -12.01 -4.20
N PRO A 132 26.34 -13.10 -4.03
CA PRO A 132 26.56 -14.04 -5.12
C PRO A 132 25.24 -14.72 -5.53
N ASN A 133 25.00 -14.83 -6.84
CA ASN A 133 23.89 -15.59 -7.40
C ASN A 133 24.21 -17.08 -7.31
N LEU A 134 23.68 -17.75 -6.29
CA LEU A 134 23.99 -19.13 -5.98
C LEU A 134 23.64 -20.13 -7.10
N PRO A 135 22.51 -20.03 -7.81
CA PRO A 135 22.21 -20.84 -8.97
C PRO A 135 23.29 -20.81 -10.07
N VAL A 136 23.99 -19.69 -10.22
CA VAL A 136 25.06 -19.50 -11.23
C VAL A 136 26.41 -19.86 -10.64
N LEU A 137 26.90 -19.12 -9.65
CA LEU A 137 28.21 -19.31 -9.06
C LEU A 137 28.35 -20.61 -8.27
N GLY A 138 27.27 -21.15 -7.73
CA GLY A 138 27.30 -22.37 -6.93
C GLY A 138 27.64 -23.60 -7.73
N LYS A 139 27.34 -23.65 -9.03
CA LYS A 139 27.68 -24.77 -9.91
C LYS A 139 29.19 -24.88 -10.15
N GLU A 140 29.86 -23.74 -10.24
CA GLU A 140 31.27 -23.66 -10.60
C GLU A 140 32.16 -23.52 -9.34
N TYR A 141 31.74 -22.70 -8.37
CA TYR A 141 32.53 -22.30 -7.22
C TYR A 141 31.91 -22.71 -5.87
N GLY A 142 31.07 -23.75 -5.82
CA GLY A 142 30.26 -24.13 -4.65
C GLY A 142 30.99 -24.10 -3.30
N LYS A 143 32.22 -24.66 -3.23
CA LYS A 143 33.03 -24.66 -2.02
C LYS A 143 33.63 -23.30 -1.65
N LEU A 144 33.74 -22.39 -2.63
CA LEU A 144 34.32 -21.05 -2.46
C LEU A 144 33.26 -20.01 -2.15
N ILE A 145 31.98 -20.31 -2.23
CA ILE A 145 30.87 -19.36 -2.03
C ILE A 145 31.00 -18.55 -0.73
N PRO A 146 31.33 -19.13 0.44
CA PRO A 146 31.51 -18.34 1.66
C PRO A 146 32.61 -17.28 1.53
N LYS A 147 33.74 -17.65 0.88
CA LYS A 147 34.87 -16.71 0.64
C LYS A 147 34.52 -15.65 -0.41
N ILE A 148 33.78 -16.02 -1.46
CA ILE A 148 33.25 -15.09 -2.47
C ILE A 148 32.37 -14.05 -1.80
N ARG A 149 31.44 -14.48 -0.93
CA ARG A 149 30.56 -13.58 -0.17
C ARG A 149 31.35 -12.60 0.70
N GLU A 150 32.38 -13.09 1.40
CA GLU A 150 33.24 -12.25 2.21
C GLU A 150 34.05 -11.26 1.36
N ALA A 151 34.60 -11.69 0.22
CA ALA A 151 35.32 -10.83 -0.69
C ALA A 151 34.41 -9.71 -1.27
N ILE A 152 33.18 -10.06 -1.72
CA ILE A 152 32.18 -9.09 -2.20
C ILE A 152 31.83 -8.08 -1.11
N SER A 153 31.66 -8.53 0.16
CA SER A 153 31.31 -7.61 1.25
C SER A 153 32.38 -6.58 1.58
N LYS A 154 33.64 -6.85 1.22
CA LYS A 154 34.77 -5.92 1.41
C LYS A 154 34.93 -4.89 0.30
N LEU A 155 34.28 -5.11 -0.86
CA LEU A 155 34.29 -4.15 -1.97
C LEU A 155 33.32 -2.99 -1.69
N ASN A 156 33.61 -1.84 -2.32
CA ASN A 156 32.64 -0.74 -2.33
C ASN A 156 31.41 -1.16 -3.11
N GLN A 157 30.28 -1.34 -2.40
CA GLN A 157 29.06 -1.89 -2.98
C GLN A 157 28.47 -0.99 -4.06
N MET A 158 28.61 0.35 -3.92
CA MET A 158 28.10 1.30 -4.91
C MET A 158 28.93 1.24 -6.21
N ASP A 159 30.25 1.21 -6.09
CA ASP A 159 31.15 1.15 -7.26
C ASP A 159 30.97 -0.18 -8.00
N LEU A 160 30.89 -1.29 -7.25
CA LEU A 160 30.64 -2.61 -7.82
C LEU A 160 29.28 -2.67 -8.52
N ALA A 161 28.21 -2.18 -7.87
CA ALA A 161 26.88 -2.15 -8.46
C ALA A 161 26.85 -1.35 -9.77
N ASN A 162 27.42 -0.15 -9.76
CA ASN A 162 27.49 0.71 -10.94
C ASN A 162 28.31 0.06 -12.06
N LYS A 163 29.46 -0.55 -11.73
CA LYS A 163 30.32 -1.22 -12.70
C LYS A 163 29.59 -2.37 -13.40
N VAL A 164 28.98 -3.28 -12.65
CA VAL A 164 28.31 -4.45 -13.24
C VAL A 164 27.02 -4.11 -13.96
N LYS A 165 26.25 -3.11 -13.46
CA LYS A 165 25.04 -2.62 -14.14
C LYS A 165 25.35 -1.99 -15.50
N ASN A 166 26.51 -1.38 -15.65
CA ASN A 166 26.99 -0.79 -16.92
C ASN A 166 27.70 -1.82 -17.82
N GLY A 167 27.57 -3.12 -17.53
CA GLY A 167 28.17 -4.19 -18.34
C GLY A 167 29.66 -4.40 -18.08
N GLY A 168 30.24 -3.76 -17.05
CA GLY A 168 31.60 -4.00 -16.62
C GLY A 168 31.76 -5.28 -15.82
N VAL A 169 33.01 -5.73 -15.67
CA VAL A 169 33.37 -6.93 -14.92
C VAL A 169 34.33 -6.54 -13.79
N GLU A 170 34.08 -7.04 -12.59
CA GLU A 170 35.01 -6.96 -11.46
C GLU A 170 35.67 -8.31 -11.27
N TYR A 171 36.92 -8.30 -10.83
CA TYR A 171 37.71 -9.53 -10.60
C TYR A 171 38.08 -9.64 -9.13
N ILE A 172 37.86 -10.81 -8.55
CA ILE A 172 38.33 -11.16 -7.21
C ILE A 172 39.22 -12.40 -7.30
N GLU A 173 40.24 -12.49 -6.47
CA GLU A 173 41.11 -13.63 -6.38
C GLU A 173 40.89 -14.37 -5.05
N ILE A 174 40.57 -15.66 -5.11
CA ILE A 174 40.32 -16.52 -3.94
C ILE A 174 41.07 -17.80 -4.11
N ASP A 175 41.97 -18.08 -3.16
CA ASP A 175 42.81 -19.31 -3.13
C ASP A 175 43.56 -19.56 -4.46
N GLY A 176 44.03 -18.47 -5.13
CA GLY A 176 44.74 -18.57 -6.41
C GLY A 176 43.80 -18.72 -7.63
N THR A 177 42.50 -18.68 -7.43
CA THR A 177 41.51 -18.71 -8.51
C THR A 177 40.95 -17.32 -8.74
N GLN A 178 41.06 -16.82 -9.96
CA GLN A 178 40.43 -15.56 -10.37
C GLN A 178 38.98 -15.81 -10.72
N ILE A 179 38.08 -15.04 -10.13
CA ILE A 179 36.61 -15.13 -10.33
C ILE A 179 36.12 -13.82 -10.89
N GLU A 180 35.38 -13.91 -11.97
CA GLU A 180 34.72 -12.76 -12.60
C GLU A 180 33.38 -12.48 -11.91
N LEU A 181 33.14 -11.21 -11.56
CA LEU A 181 31.88 -10.72 -11.02
C LEU A 181 31.17 -9.88 -12.08
N THR A 182 30.04 -10.39 -12.55
CA THR A 182 29.19 -9.78 -13.58
C THR A 182 27.77 -9.63 -13.06
N LEU A 183 26.91 -8.91 -13.78
CA LEU A 183 25.51 -8.76 -13.42
C LEU A 183 24.76 -10.12 -13.41
N GLU A 184 25.16 -11.10 -14.20
CA GLU A 184 24.53 -12.42 -14.25
C GLU A 184 24.80 -13.26 -13.01
N ASN A 185 26.00 -13.13 -12.45
CA ASN A 185 26.44 -13.96 -11.32
C ASN A 185 26.32 -13.24 -9.96
N LEU A 186 25.81 -12.02 -9.95
CA LEU A 186 25.52 -11.24 -8.75
C LEU A 186 24.03 -10.91 -8.62
N LEU A 187 23.54 -10.94 -7.41
CA LEU A 187 22.24 -10.38 -7.02
C LEU A 187 22.51 -8.99 -6.46
N VAL A 188 22.21 -7.98 -7.27
CA VAL A 188 22.35 -6.57 -6.87
C VAL A 188 21.00 -6.03 -6.45
N THR A 189 20.83 -5.78 -5.16
CA THR A 189 19.62 -5.22 -4.58
C THR A 189 19.88 -3.84 -4.00
N MET A 190 18.92 -2.96 -4.08
CA MET A 190 18.94 -1.67 -3.38
C MET A 190 18.08 -1.78 -2.12
N GLN A 191 18.60 -1.29 -1.01
CA GLN A 191 17.91 -1.24 0.27
C GLN A 191 17.98 0.17 0.85
N GLY A 192 16.97 0.55 1.63
CA GLY A 192 17.00 1.81 2.38
C GLY A 192 18.12 1.79 3.42
N LYS A 193 18.77 2.95 3.62
CA LYS A 193 19.65 3.18 4.79
C LYS A 193 18.81 3.14 6.08
N GLU A 194 19.48 3.09 7.21
CA GLU A 194 18.81 3.16 8.52
C GLU A 194 17.86 4.36 8.59
N GLY A 195 16.64 4.12 9.04
CA GLY A 195 15.57 5.12 9.07
C GLY A 195 14.79 5.30 7.75
N PHE A 196 15.15 4.53 6.69
CA PHE A 196 14.50 4.63 5.39
C PHE A 196 14.13 3.26 4.84
N ALA A 197 12.99 3.19 4.14
CA ALA A 197 12.58 2.02 3.37
C ALA A 197 12.50 2.39 1.88
N PHE A 198 13.09 1.55 1.04
CA PHE A 198 13.17 1.78 -0.41
C PHE A 198 12.40 0.71 -1.18
N ALA A 199 11.77 1.14 -2.26
CA ALA A 199 11.33 0.28 -3.35
C ALA A 199 11.52 1.00 -4.69
N GLY A 200 11.83 0.25 -5.74
CA GLY A 200 12.03 0.82 -7.08
C GLY A 200 11.71 -0.17 -8.18
N GLU A 201 11.28 0.35 -9.32
CA GLU A 201 11.00 -0.41 -10.55
C GLU A 201 11.36 0.47 -11.75
N GLY A 202 12.28 -0.01 -12.61
CA GLY A 202 12.82 0.78 -13.71
C GLY A 202 13.52 2.05 -13.22
N GLU A 203 13.06 3.21 -13.69
CA GLU A 203 13.59 4.51 -13.31
C GLU A 203 12.87 5.14 -12.11
N ILE A 204 11.78 4.54 -11.66
CA ILE A 204 10.98 5.05 -10.56
C ILE A 204 11.48 4.48 -9.23
N GLY A 205 11.90 5.35 -8.33
CA GLY A 205 12.31 5.01 -6.98
C GLY A 205 11.44 5.74 -5.94
N VAL A 206 11.15 5.03 -4.86
CA VAL A 206 10.38 5.52 -3.73
C VAL A 206 11.16 5.23 -2.45
N VAL A 207 11.30 6.23 -1.61
CA VAL A 207 11.85 6.11 -0.26
C VAL A 207 10.83 6.60 0.75
N LEU A 208 10.60 5.85 1.79
CA LEU A 208 9.78 6.25 2.94
C LEU A 208 10.69 6.54 4.13
N ASP A 209 10.49 7.68 4.79
CA ASP A 209 11.03 7.92 6.12
C ASP A 209 10.26 7.05 7.12
N THR A 210 10.98 6.13 7.75
CA THR A 210 10.40 5.15 8.69
C THR A 210 10.49 5.60 10.15
N THR A 211 10.95 6.83 10.39
CA THR A 211 11.03 7.42 11.73
C THR A 211 9.61 7.72 12.23
N ILE A 212 9.20 7.04 13.29
CA ILE A 212 7.87 7.21 13.89
C ILE A 212 8.01 8.12 15.09
N THR A 213 7.53 9.37 14.97
CA THR A 213 7.45 10.30 16.09
C THR A 213 6.34 9.90 17.06
N PRO A 214 6.36 10.41 18.32
CA PRO A 214 5.27 10.16 19.27
C PRO A 214 3.89 10.51 18.69
N GLU A 215 3.78 11.64 18.00
CA GLU A 215 2.53 12.11 17.38
C GLU A 215 2.04 11.15 16.28
N LEU A 216 2.93 10.69 15.40
CA LEU A 216 2.60 9.71 14.37
C LEU A 216 2.22 8.36 14.96
N LYS A 217 2.81 7.99 16.08
CA LYS A 217 2.45 6.77 16.82
C LYS A 217 1.04 6.88 17.39
N GLU A 218 0.72 7.98 18.04
CA GLU A 218 -0.63 8.26 18.57
C GLU A 218 -1.69 8.21 17.45
N GLU A 219 -1.45 8.90 16.34
CA GLU A 219 -2.35 8.87 15.17
C GLU A 219 -2.51 7.43 14.63
N GLY A 220 -1.45 6.64 14.63
CA GLY A 220 -1.49 5.23 14.24
C GLY A 220 -2.40 4.39 15.16
N TYR A 221 -2.38 4.64 16.46
CA TYR A 221 -3.31 4.02 17.41
C TYR A 221 -4.76 4.43 17.13
N VAL A 222 -5.01 5.72 16.91
CA VAL A 222 -6.36 6.23 16.60
C VAL A 222 -6.91 5.58 15.34
N ARG A 223 -6.13 5.50 14.27
CA ARG A 223 -6.55 4.85 13.00
C ARG A 223 -6.83 3.36 13.17
N GLU A 224 -6.10 2.68 14.04
CA GLU A 224 -6.40 1.27 14.34
C GLU A 224 -7.71 1.15 15.13
N ILE A 225 -7.97 2.05 16.11
CA ILE A 225 -9.25 2.11 16.85
C ILE A 225 -10.41 2.36 15.87
N LEU A 226 -10.30 3.37 15.00
CA LEU A 226 -11.31 3.66 13.97
C LEU A 226 -11.65 2.42 13.14
N SER A 227 -10.61 1.69 12.69
CA SER A 227 -10.81 0.45 11.94
C SER A 227 -11.53 -0.63 12.74
N LYS A 228 -11.21 -0.78 14.02
CA LYS A 228 -11.91 -1.77 14.88
C LYS A 228 -13.38 -1.40 15.07
N VAL A 229 -13.66 -0.12 15.32
CA VAL A 229 -15.05 0.36 15.44
C VAL A 229 -15.83 0.13 14.14
N GLN A 230 -15.26 0.44 12.98
CA GLN A 230 -15.93 0.19 11.68
C GLN A 230 -16.17 -1.30 11.42
N ASN A 231 -15.22 -2.16 11.78
CA ASN A 231 -15.44 -3.62 11.68
C ASN A 231 -16.55 -4.07 12.59
N MET A 232 -16.62 -3.60 13.85
CA MET A 232 -17.70 -3.93 14.78
C MET A 232 -19.07 -3.48 14.28
N ARG A 233 -19.16 -2.29 13.65
CA ARG A 233 -20.39 -1.81 12.98
C ARG A 233 -20.87 -2.81 11.92
N LYS A 234 -19.93 -3.24 11.05
CA LYS A 234 -20.20 -4.23 10.00
C LYS A 234 -20.63 -5.58 10.56
N ASP A 235 -19.88 -6.09 11.56
CA ASP A 235 -20.14 -7.42 12.14
C ASP A 235 -21.50 -7.47 12.87
N LYS A 236 -21.95 -6.34 13.42
CA LYS A 236 -23.28 -6.18 14.04
C LYS A 236 -24.39 -5.86 13.03
N GLY A 237 -24.06 -5.74 11.73
CA GLY A 237 -25.05 -5.50 10.67
C GLY A 237 -25.65 -4.09 10.68
N PHE A 238 -24.93 -3.08 11.18
CA PHE A 238 -25.41 -1.70 11.20
C PHE A 238 -25.42 -1.11 9.79
N GLU A 239 -26.42 -0.26 9.52
CA GLU A 239 -26.48 0.51 8.28
C GLU A 239 -25.37 1.56 8.20
N VAL A 240 -25.04 1.98 6.98
CA VAL A 240 -23.92 2.92 6.75
C VAL A 240 -24.12 4.25 7.49
N LEU A 241 -25.38 4.72 7.58
CA LEU A 241 -25.73 6.00 8.19
C LEU A 241 -26.14 5.90 9.66
N ASP A 242 -26.15 4.70 10.24
CA ASP A 242 -26.49 4.54 11.65
C ASP A 242 -25.54 5.31 12.54
N LYS A 243 -26.07 6.05 13.47
CA LYS A 243 -25.31 6.68 14.55
C LYS A 243 -25.12 5.69 15.69
N ILE A 244 -23.98 5.76 16.35
CA ILE A 244 -23.63 4.82 17.42
C ILE A 244 -23.22 5.51 18.71
N ASN A 245 -23.39 4.80 19.83
CA ASN A 245 -22.63 5.03 21.05
C ASN A 245 -21.43 4.08 21.05
N LEU A 246 -20.24 4.62 21.35
CA LEU A 246 -19.00 3.88 21.49
C LEU A 246 -18.66 3.74 22.99
N TYR A 247 -18.40 2.52 23.41
CA TYR A 247 -18.00 2.21 24.79
C TYR A 247 -16.54 1.74 24.78
N VAL A 248 -15.74 2.30 25.69
CA VAL A 248 -14.28 2.09 25.77
C VAL A 248 -13.88 1.78 27.20
N SER A 249 -13.07 0.76 27.42
CA SER A 249 -12.63 0.37 28.77
C SER A 249 -11.30 -0.40 28.79
N GLU A 250 -10.71 -0.54 29.96
CA GLU A 250 -9.55 -1.39 30.31
C GLU A 250 -8.16 -0.94 29.80
N ASN A 251 -8.00 0.27 29.28
CA ASN A 251 -6.65 0.77 28.95
C ASN A 251 -6.58 2.29 29.07
N GLU A 252 -6.03 2.77 30.17
CA GLU A 252 -5.97 4.21 30.50
C GLU A 252 -5.26 5.03 29.41
N MET A 253 -4.13 4.52 28.86
CA MET A 253 -3.40 5.21 27.79
C MET A 253 -4.25 5.35 26.52
N LEU A 254 -4.93 4.29 26.09
CA LEU A 254 -5.78 4.33 24.89
C LEU A 254 -7.07 5.13 25.13
N GLU A 255 -7.62 5.12 26.35
CA GLU A 255 -8.76 5.96 26.74
C GLU A 255 -8.40 7.45 26.66
N GLU A 256 -7.21 7.85 27.11
CA GLU A 256 -6.73 9.22 26.99
C GLU A 256 -6.55 9.63 25.51
N LEU A 257 -6.04 8.73 24.67
CA LEU A 257 -5.97 8.97 23.23
C LEU A 257 -7.36 9.12 22.61
N VAL A 258 -8.32 8.28 22.98
CA VAL A 258 -9.71 8.41 22.53
C VAL A 258 -10.31 9.75 22.93
N LYS A 259 -10.04 10.23 24.16
CA LYS A 259 -10.46 11.57 24.62
C LYS A 259 -9.78 12.69 23.82
N LYS A 260 -8.47 12.57 23.59
CA LYS A 260 -7.68 13.55 22.83
C LYS A 260 -8.18 13.70 21.39
N PHE A 261 -8.56 12.59 20.74
CA PHE A 261 -9.02 12.54 19.36
C PHE A 261 -10.55 12.33 19.22
N GLU A 262 -11.32 12.67 20.25
CA GLU A 262 -12.76 12.43 20.34
C GLU A 262 -13.52 12.97 19.11
N SER A 263 -13.21 14.19 18.68
CA SER A 263 -13.87 14.85 17.56
C SER A 263 -13.68 14.09 16.24
N GLU A 264 -12.46 13.61 16.00
CA GLU A 264 -12.13 12.82 14.80
C GLU A 264 -12.82 11.46 14.83
N ILE A 265 -12.74 10.77 15.96
CA ILE A 265 -13.37 9.45 16.14
C ILE A 265 -14.88 9.55 15.93
N LYS A 266 -15.54 10.53 16.55
CA LYS A 266 -16.99 10.75 16.39
C LYS A 266 -17.38 10.99 14.93
N LYS A 267 -16.62 11.82 14.24
CA LYS A 267 -16.87 12.15 12.83
C LYS A 267 -16.71 10.93 11.92
N GLU A 268 -15.59 10.21 12.04
CA GLU A 268 -15.24 9.11 11.14
C GLU A 268 -16.06 7.83 11.39
N THR A 269 -16.62 7.67 12.58
CA THR A 269 -17.40 6.49 12.95
C THR A 269 -18.90 6.75 13.13
N LEU A 270 -19.37 7.99 12.92
CA LEU A 270 -20.74 8.44 13.21
C LEU A 270 -21.13 8.21 14.68
N THR A 271 -20.18 8.38 15.60
CA THR A 271 -20.41 8.20 17.04
C THR A 271 -21.02 9.46 17.63
N GLU A 272 -22.16 9.32 18.30
CA GLU A 272 -22.77 10.44 19.06
C GLU A 272 -22.13 10.61 20.44
N ASN A 273 -22.01 9.50 21.17
CA ASN A 273 -21.46 9.51 22.52
C ASN A 273 -20.31 8.50 22.66
N ILE A 274 -19.24 8.89 23.36
CA ILE A 274 -18.20 7.98 23.81
C ILE A 274 -18.33 7.85 25.33
N VAL A 275 -18.48 6.63 25.80
CA VAL A 275 -18.70 6.31 27.21
C VAL A 275 -17.53 5.46 27.71
N PHE A 276 -16.95 5.85 28.82
CA PHE A 276 -15.76 5.20 29.37
C PHE A 276 -16.11 4.38 30.63
N ASN A 277 -15.43 3.27 30.81
CA ASN A 277 -15.39 2.48 32.04
C ASN A 277 -16.77 2.10 32.62
N THR A 278 -17.72 1.79 31.74
CA THR A 278 -19.02 1.23 32.11
C THR A 278 -18.98 -0.30 32.14
N GLN A 279 -19.75 -0.92 33.01
CA GLN A 279 -19.85 -2.37 33.05
C GLN A 279 -20.79 -2.86 31.94
N ARG A 280 -20.31 -3.69 31.01
CA ARG A 280 -21.08 -4.28 29.91
C ARG A 280 -20.60 -5.70 29.61
N ASP A 281 -21.55 -6.60 29.44
CA ASP A 281 -21.25 -7.99 29.07
C ASP A 281 -20.97 -8.16 27.55
N THR A 282 -21.20 -7.10 26.76
CA THR A 282 -21.07 -7.08 25.30
C THR A 282 -19.72 -6.56 24.80
N TYR A 283 -18.82 -6.22 25.70
CA TYR A 283 -17.46 -5.81 25.32
C TYR A 283 -16.72 -6.89 24.54
N THR A 284 -16.00 -6.44 23.53
CA THR A 284 -15.09 -7.27 22.73
C THR A 284 -13.65 -6.80 22.97
N GLU A 285 -12.77 -7.72 23.36
CA GLU A 285 -11.33 -7.45 23.43
C GLU A 285 -10.76 -7.28 22.03
N VAL A 286 -10.10 -6.16 21.79
CA VAL A 286 -9.38 -5.88 20.54
C VAL A 286 -7.91 -5.57 20.82
N SER A 287 -7.04 -5.94 19.90
CA SER A 287 -5.63 -5.55 19.96
C SER A 287 -5.38 -4.32 19.08
N ILE A 288 -4.83 -3.28 19.69
CA ILE A 288 -4.44 -2.02 19.04
C ILE A 288 -2.91 -1.92 19.08
N ASN A 289 -2.25 -2.32 18.01
CA ASN A 289 -0.78 -2.33 17.91
C ASN A 289 -0.05 -3.03 19.09
N GLY A 290 -0.65 -4.11 19.60
CA GLY A 290 -0.11 -4.90 20.71
C GLY A 290 -0.73 -4.57 22.07
N GLU A 291 -1.37 -3.41 22.22
CA GLU A 291 -2.13 -3.03 23.41
C GLU A 291 -3.54 -3.61 23.38
N LYS A 292 -4.06 -4.01 24.52
CA LYS A 292 -5.44 -4.50 24.65
C LYS A 292 -6.38 -3.36 24.96
N LEU A 293 -7.57 -3.39 24.36
CA LEU A 293 -8.65 -2.45 24.60
C LEU A 293 -9.99 -3.18 24.54
N MET A 294 -10.90 -2.84 25.41
CA MET A 294 -12.28 -3.34 25.38
C MET A 294 -13.16 -2.33 24.66
N LEU A 295 -13.78 -2.73 23.59
CA LEU A 295 -14.70 -1.90 22.79
C LEU A 295 -16.08 -2.55 22.68
N ASP A 296 -17.12 -1.70 22.66
CA ASP A 296 -18.47 -2.08 22.24
C ASP A 296 -19.13 -0.93 21.48
N VAL A 297 -20.05 -1.27 20.59
CA VAL A 297 -20.82 -0.29 19.81
C VAL A 297 -22.30 -0.63 19.83
N GLU A 298 -23.16 0.37 19.93
CA GLU A 298 -24.61 0.24 19.97
C GLU A 298 -25.25 1.35 19.14
N VAL A 299 -26.27 0.99 18.34
CA VAL A 299 -27.00 2.00 17.53
C VAL A 299 -27.80 2.91 18.46
N VAL A 300 -27.72 4.21 18.19
CA VAL A 300 -28.57 5.22 18.84
C VAL A 300 -29.99 5.06 18.30
N LYS A 301 -30.92 4.76 19.19
CA LYS A 301 -32.35 4.61 18.87
C LYS A 301 -33.05 5.97 18.78
#